data_b6f7644b5e7d3abdd935e6010044be22
#
_entry.id   b6f7644b5e7d3abdd935e6010044be22
#
_cell.length_a   1.000
_cell.length_b   1.000
_cell.length_c   1.000
_cell.angle_alpha   90.00
_cell.angle_beta   90.00
_cell.angle_gamma   90.00
#
_symmetry.space_group_name_H-M   'P 1'
#
loop_
_entity.id
_entity.type
_entity.pdbx_description
1 polymer ?
#
loop_
_entity_poly.entity_id
_entity_poly.type
_entity_poly.pdbx_seq_one_letter_code
_entity_poly.pdbx_strand_id
1 'polypeptide(L)'
;MTGPGSREALLRNGVDVACIDAPDAQAGQFDSEALWAVVQQRVHPGFRVLIVRGADSADARSEGAGRDWFTRQVKAAGGQVELVASYQRRCPTLAPAELATARGAATDGSVWLFSSSEAVANLQSLLPDQSWQQARAVATHPRIAQAARTAGFGVVCESRPILGAVVASIESLQ
;
A
#
# COMPACT_ATOMS: atom_id res chain seq x y z
N MET A 1 -13.21 5.06 1.73
CA MET A 1 -11.84 4.71 2.18
C MET A 1 -11.49 3.29 1.71
N THR A 2 -10.23 2.98 1.43
CA THR A 2 -9.87 1.72 0.74
C THR A 2 -9.52 0.57 1.70
N GLY A 3 -8.73 0.78 2.73
CA GLY A 3 -8.17 -0.32 3.51
C GLY A 3 -8.88 -0.60 4.84
N PRO A 4 -8.87 -1.86 5.31
CA PRO A 4 -9.53 -2.26 6.56
C PRO A 4 -8.97 -1.55 7.79
N GLY A 5 -7.67 -1.32 7.87
CA GLY A 5 -7.05 -0.59 8.99
C GLY A 5 -7.50 0.87 9.10
N SER A 6 -7.74 1.56 7.96
CA SER A 6 -8.29 2.91 7.99
C SER A 6 -9.75 2.91 8.42
N ARG A 7 -10.54 1.89 8.01
CA ARG A 7 -11.93 1.72 8.46
C ARG A 7 -11.99 1.57 9.97
N GLU A 8 -11.18 0.71 10.51
CA GLU A 8 -11.12 0.49 11.97
C GLU A 8 -10.64 1.74 12.71
N ALA A 9 -9.68 2.48 12.18
CA ALA A 9 -9.25 3.74 12.77
C ALA A 9 -10.37 4.78 12.83
N LEU A 10 -11.19 4.91 11.77
CA LEU A 10 -12.35 5.79 11.76
C LEU A 10 -13.37 5.39 12.82
N LEU A 11 -13.72 4.11 12.91
CA LEU A 11 -14.65 3.60 13.92
C LEU A 11 -14.15 3.85 15.35
N ARG A 12 -12.87 3.60 15.61
CA ARG A 12 -12.26 3.88 16.92
C ARG A 12 -12.27 5.37 17.29
N ASN A 13 -12.27 6.25 16.30
CA ASN A 13 -12.38 7.70 16.48
C ASN A 13 -13.83 8.21 16.43
N GLY A 14 -14.82 7.34 16.56
CA GLY A 14 -16.22 7.71 16.72
C GLY A 14 -16.96 8.05 15.42
N VAL A 15 -16.40 7.74 14.24
CA VAL A 15 -17.13 7.90 12.99
C VAL A 15 -18.18 6.79 12.89
N ASP A 16 -19.42 7.16 12.67
CA ASP A 16 -20.52 6.21 12.50
C ASP A 16 -20.28 5.31 11.28
N VAL A 17 -20.51 4.02 11.43
CA VAL A 17 -20.37 3.02 10.36
C VAL A 17 -21.21 3.37 9.12
N ALA A 18 -22.38 3.98 9.30
CA ALA A 18 -23.24 4.44 8.21
C ALA A 18 -22.62 5.57 7.37
N CYS A 19 -21.63 6.26 7.91
CA CYS A 19 -20.89 7.31 7.22
C CYS A 19 -19.61 6.79 6.53
N ILE A 20 -19.34 5.48 6.56
CA ILE A 20 -18.11 4.89 6.04
C ILE A 20 -18.42 4.02 4.82
N ASP A 21 -17.98 4.47 3.66
CA ASP A 21 -17.94 3.62 2.46
C ASP A 21 -16.56 2.97 2.35
N ALA A 22 -16.56 1.67 2.15
CA ALA A 22 -15.38 0.85 1.96
C ALA A 22 -15.69 -0.35 1.08
N PRO A 23 -14.72 -0.93 0.39
CA PRO A 23 -14.88 -2.26 -0.19
C PRO A 23 -15.32 -3.27 0.87
N ASP A 24 -16.06 -4.28 0.45
CA ASP A 24 -16.48 -5.37 1.33
C ASP A 24 -15.26 -6.02 2.01
N ALA A 25 -15.42 -6.47 3.27
CA ALA A 25 -14.35 -7.14 4.01
C ALA A 25 -13.85 -8.41 3.33
N GLN A 26 -14.66 -9.03 2.48
CA GLN A 26 -14.31 -10.20 1.67
C GLN A 26 -13.77 -9.82 0.27
N ALA A 27 -13.67 -8.52 -0.07
CA ALA A 27 -13.14 -8.10 -1.35
C ALA A 27 -11.72 -8.67 -1.56
N GLY A 28 -11.43 -9.06 -2.80
CA GLY A 28 -10.11 -9.58 -3.16
C GLY A 28 -9.01 -8.52 -3.06
N GLN A 29 -9.37 -7.25 -3.28
CA GLN A 29 -8.47 -6.10 -3.26
C GLN A 29 -9.09 -4.93 -2.47
N PHE A 30 -8.21 -4.11 -1.89
CA PHE A 30 -8.56 -2.90 -1.14
C PHE A 30 -7.88 -1.69 -1.80
N ASP A 31 -8.27 -1.41 -3.03
CA ASP A 31 -7.70 -0.34 -3.85
C ASP A 31 -8.75 0.70 -4.29
N SER A 32 -8.33 1.61 -5.15
CA SER A 32 -9.19 2.68 -5.66
C SER A 32 -10.31 2.14 -6.55
N GLU A 33 -10.07 1.06 -7.27
CA GLU A 33 -11.02 0.41 -8.16
C GLU A 33 -12.14 -0.24 -7.36
N ALA A 34 -11.80 -0.96 -6.30
CA ALA A 34 -12.76 -1.57 -5.38
C ALA A 34 -13.60 -0.50 -4.65
N LEU A 35 -12.99 0.62 -4.24
CA LEU A 35 -13.75 1.73 -3.64
C LEU A 35 -14.69 2.38 -4.67
N TRP A 36 -14.22 2.59 -5.90
CA TRP A 36 -15.05 3.19 -6.95
C TRP A 36 -16.31 2.37 -7.23
N ALA A 37 -16.20 1.05 -7.27
CA ALA A 37 -17.35 0.17 -7.44
C ALA A 37 -18.46 0.41 -6.39
N VAL A 38 -18.09 0.82 -5.18
CA VAL A 38 -19.03 1.13 -4.09
C VAL A 38 -19.66 2.52 -4.24
N VAL A 39 -18.86 3.53 -4.67
CA VAL A 39 -19.29 4.94 -4.58
C VAL A 39 -19.76 5.55 -5.90
N GLN A 40 -19.45 4.95 -7.04
CA GLN A 40 -19.64 5.54 -8.37
C GLN A 40 -21.07 6.04 -8.64
N GLN A 41 -22.10 5.33 -8.15
CA GLN A 41 -23.50 5.70 -8.39
C GLN A 41 -23.93 6.98 -7.65
N ARG A 42 -23.13 7.45 -6.69
CA ARG A 42 -23.41 8.67 -5.92
C ARG A 42 -22.63 9.87 -6.44
N VAL A 43 -21.64 9.63 -7.29
CA VAL A 43 -20.85 10.71 -7.88
C VAL A 43 -21.62 11.31 -9.07
N HIS A 44 -21.87 12.61 -9.01
CA HIS A 44 -22.63 13.37 -9.99
C HIS A 44 -22.04 14.78 -10.16
N PRO A 45 -22.46 15.57 -11.15
CA PRO A 45 -22.03 16.96 -11.26
C PRO A 45 -22.28 17.76 -9.96
N GLY A 46 -21.22 18.42 -9.47
CA GLY A 46 -21.23 19.15 -8.20
C GLY A 46 -20.86 18.32 -6.95
N PHE A 47 -20.72 16.99 -7.06
CA PHE A 47 -20.22 16.16 -5.96
C PHE A 47 -18.76 16.51 -5.64
N ARG A 48 -18.45 16.73 -4.35
CA ARG A 48 -17.11 17.14 -3.90
C ARG A 48 -16.42 16.00 -3.16
N VAL A 49 -15.17 15.72 -3.53
CA VAL A 49 -14.33 14.69 -2.89
C VAL A 49 -13.05 15.35 -2.41
N LEU A 50 -12.75 15.23 -1.13
CA LEU A 50 -11.44 15.51 -0.56
C LEU A 50 -10.66 14.21 -0.42
N ILE A 51 -9.55 14.08 -1.13
CA ILE A 51 -8.64 12.94 -1.01
C ILE A 51 -7.51 13.32 -0.05
N VAL A 52 -7.50 12.67 1.10
CA VAL A 52 -6.42 12.80 2.10
C VAL A 52 -5.43 11.66 1.88
N ARG A 53 -4.17 11.98 1.59
CA ARG A 53 -3.13 10.99 1.26
C ARG A 53 -1.74 11.39 1.72
N GLY A 54 -0.77 10.47 1.64
CA GLY A 54 0.64 10.80 1.75
C GLY A 54 1.17 11.45 0.49
N ALA A 55 2.09 12.42 0.63
CA ALA A 55 2.89 12.98 -0.45
C ALA A 55 4.25 12.27 -0.53
N ASP A 56 4.81 12.16 -1.73
CA ASP A 56 6.16 11.69 -1.96
C ASP A 56 7.15 12.86 -1.76
N SER A 57 8.35 12.57 -1.28
CA SER A 57 9.36 13.60 -0.93
C SER A 57 9.89 14.38 -2.13
N ALA A 58 9.75 13.87 -3.33
CA ALA A 58 10.33 14.47 -4.54
C ALA A 58 9.39 15.44 -5.26
N ASP A 59 8.05 15.33 -5.09
CA ASP A 59 7.11 16.21 -5.76
C ASP A 59 5.71 16.16 -5.13
N ALA A 60 5.24 17.30 -4.62
CA ALA A 60 3.81 17.49 -4.34
C ALA A 60 2.95 17.39 -5.63
N ARG A 61 3.59 17.17 -6.78
CA ARG A 61 3.01 17.11 -8.13
C ARG A 61 3.29 15.80 -8.87
N SER A 62 4.05 14.84 -8.30
CA SER A 62 4.27 13.56 -8.99
C SER A 62 2.98 12.76 -9.00
N GLU A 63 2.35 12.78 -10.13
CA GLU A 63 1.16 12.01 -10.50
C GLU A 63 1.56 10.54 -10.68
N GLY A 64 1.59 9.78 -9.58
CA GLY A 64 1.76 8.33 -9.64
C GLY A 64 0.57 7.69 -10.36
N ALA A 65 0.81 6.96 -11.44
CA ALA A 65 -0.21 6.48 -12.39
C ALA A 65 -1.42 5.73 -11.77
N GLY A 66 -1.26 5.11 -10.60
CA GLY A 66 -2.36 4.45 -9.88
C GLY A 66 -3.13 5.38 -8.93
N ARG A 67 -2.52 6.48 -8.47
CA ARG A 67 -3.15 7.41 -7.51
C ARG A 67 -4.11 8.38 -8.15
N ASP A 68 -3.96 8.63 -9.45
CA ASP A 68 -4.81 9.56 -10.21
C ASP A 68 -6.01 8.88 -10.84
N TRP A 69 -6.04 7.56 -10.86
CA TRP A 69 -7.15 6.83 -11.47
C TRP A 69 -8.49 7.21 -10.82
N PHE A 70 -8.58 7.18 -9.49
CA PHE A 70 -9.79 7.55 -8.76
C PHE A 70 -10.19 9.02 -9.01
N THR A 71 -9.21 9.93 -8.97
CA THR A 71 -9.41 11.34 -9.32
C THR A 71 -9.99 11.50 -10.72
N ARG A 72 -9.47 10.76 -11.70
CA ARG A 72 -9.99 10.79 -13.08
C ARG A 72 -11.41 10.27 -13.16
N GLN A 73 -11.75 9.19 -12.45
CA GLN A 73 -13.11 8.65 -12.43
C GLN A 73 -14.11 9.65 -11.85
N VAL A 74 -13.78 10.26 -10.70
CA VAL A 74 -14.63 11.28 -10.08
C VAL A 74 -14.85 12.47 -11.03
N LYS A 75 -13.79 12.99 -11.64
CA LYS A 75 -13.87 14.10 -12.60
C LYS A 75 -14.67 13.73 -13.85
N ALA A 76 -14.48 12.53 -14.38
CA ALA A 76 -15.25 12.03 -15.55
C ALA A 76 -16.74 11.92 -15.26
N ALA A 77 -17.13 11.62 -14.02
CA ALA A 77 -18.53 11.63 -13.56
C ALA A 77 -19.05 13.06 -13.19
N GLY A 78 -18.27 14.10 -13.46
CA GLY A 78 -18.65 15.51 -13.19
C GLY A 78 -18.37 15.97 -11.77
N GLY A 79 -17.75 15.16 -10.92
CA GLY A 79 -17.37 15.52 -9.55
C GLY A 79 -16.12 16.41 -9.50
N GLN A 80 -15.95 17.08 -8.37
CA GLN A 80 -14.79 17.92 -8.06
C GLN A 80 -13.88 17.20 -7.06
N VAL A 81 -12.57 17.28 -7.25
CA VAL A 81 -11.58 16.62 -6.38
C VAL A 81 -10.60 17.65 -5.86
N GLU A 82 -10.44 17.67 -4.54
CA GLU A 82 -9.38 18.36 -3.83
C GLU A 82 -8.43 17.32 -3.19
N LEU A 83 -7.16 17.67 -3.08
CA LEU A 83 -6.11 16.78 -2.55
C LEU A 83 -5.45 17.44 -1.34
N VAL A 84 -5.32 16.68 -0.25
CA VAL A 84 -4.58 17.11 0.94
C VAL A 84 -3.53 16.08 1.29
N ALA A 85 -2.27 16.53 1.37
CA ALA A 85 -1.17 15.73 1.90
C ALA A 85 -1.20 15.77 3.43
N SER A 86 -1.43 14.64 4.08
CA SER A 86 -1.46 14.51 5.54
C SER A 86 -0.13 14.03 6.13
N TYR A 87 0.75 13.43 5.32
CA TYR A 87 2.08 13.00 5.69
C TYR A 87 3.00 12.93 4.46
N GLN A 88 4.29 12.92 4.70
CA GLN A 88 5.29 12.72 3.66
C GLN A 88 5.90 11.31 3.76
N ARG A 89 6.03 10.64 2.61
CA ARG A 89 6.82 9.42 2.50
C ARG A 89 8.27 9.81 2.24
N ARG A 90 9.18 9.19 2.97
CA ARG A 90 10.63 9.43 2.80
C ARG A 90 11.36 8.10 2.91
N CYS A 91 12.44 7.96 2.18
CA CYS A 91 13.38 6.88 2.45
C CYS A 91 13.93 7.05 3.87
N PRO A 92 13.85 6.04 4.74
CA PRO A 92 14.39 6.15 6.09
C PRO A 92 15.91 6.25 6.08
N THR A 93 16.47 6.85 7.12
CA THR A 93 17.89 6.70 7.43
C THR A 93 18.00 5.61 8.49
N LEU A 94 18.68 4.51 8.16
CA LEU A 94 18.87 3.39 9.07
C LEU A 94 20.22 3.51 9.78
N ALA A 95 20.24 3.16 11.07
CA ALA A 95 21.48 3.02 11.81
C ALA A 95 22.30 1.81 11.31
N PRO A 96 23.64 1.78 11.56
CA PRO A 96 24.49 0.67 11.12
C PRO A 96 23.99 -0.72 11.59
N ALA A 97 23.45 -0.82 12.79
CA ALA A 97 22.90 -2.07 13.32
C ALA A 97 21.63 -2.51 12.56
N GLU A 98 20.77 -1.57 12.18
CA GLU A 98 19.56 -1.85 11.40
C GLU A 98 19.89 -2.31 9.98
N LEU A 99 20.92 -1.66 9.37
CA LEU A 99 21.44 -2.09 8.06
C LEU A 99 22.06 -3.50 8.15
N ALA A 100 22.78 -3.82 9.23
CA ALA A 100 23.33 -5.16 9.45
C ALA A 100 22.21 -6.20 9.60
N THR A 101 21.16 -5.90 10.36
CA THR A 101 19.97 -6.75 10.49
C THR A 101 19.30 -6.99 9.13
N ALA A 102 19.10 -5.91 8.35
CA ALA A 102 18.50 -6.03 7.01
C ALA A 102 19.36 -6.89 6.06
N ARG A 103 20.70 -6.77 6.12
CA ARG A 103 21.61 -7.64 5.35
C ARG A 103 21.53 -9.11 5.78
N GLY A 104 21.50 -9.37 7.09
CA GLY A 104 21.37 -10.72 7.64
C GLY A 104 20.05 -11.37 7.21
N ALA A 105 18.95 -10.61 7.26
CA ALA A 105 17.62 -11.07 6.87
C ALA A 105 17.48 -11.43 5.38
N ALA A 106 18.48 -11.15 4.56
CA ALA A 106 18.53 -11.61 3.17
C ALA A 106 18.86 -13.12 3.05
N THR A 107 19.47 -13.74 4.08
CA THR A 107 20.00 -15.12 4.01
C THR A 107 19.72 -15.98 5.23
N ASP A 108 19.22 -15.42 6.34
CA ASP A 108 19.03 -16.10 7.63
C ASP A 108 17.69 -16.87 7.73
N GLY A 109 16.89 -16.89 6.66
CA GLY A 109 15.57 -17.52 6.64
C GLY A 109 14.44 -16.59 7.07
N SER A 110 14.70 -15.34 7.40
CA SER A 110 13.68 -14.34 7.69
C SER A 110 12.70 -14.16 6.53
N VAL A 111 11.46 -13.82 6.85
CA VAL A 111 10.42 -13.50 5.88
C VAL A 111 10.15 -11.99 5.91
N TRP A 112 10.35 -11.34 4.79
CA TRP A 112 10.05 -9.92 4.60
C TRP A 112 8.56 -9.71 4.36
N LEU A 113 7.95 -8.75 5.05
CA LEU A 113 6.56 -8.35 4.80
C LEU A 113 6.54 -6.96 4.17
N PHE A 114 6.03 -6.88 2.95
CA PHE A 114 5.86 -5.61 2.23
C PHE A 114 4.39 -5.23 2.08
N SER A 115 4.04 -4.05 2.56
CA SER A 115 2.74 -3.40 2.36
C SER A 115 2.80 -2.19 1.40
N SER A 116 3.96 -1.93 0.78
CA SER A 116 4.19 -0.82 -0.13
C SER A 116 5.30 -1.15 -1.13
N SER A 117 5.08 -0.85 -2.40
CA SER A 117 6.14 -0.94 -3.42
C SER A 117 7.27 0.06 -3.17
N GLU A 118 6.96 1.20 -2.55
CA GLU A 118 7.95 2.20 -2.14
C GLU A 118 8.90 1.66 -1.07
N ALA A 119 8.40 0.84 -0.13
CA ALA A 119 9.27 0.18 0.87
C ALA A 119 10.29 -0.75 0.20
N VAL A 120 9.91 -1.45 -0.86
CA VAL A 120 10.85 -2.27 -1.65
C VAL A 120 11.89 -1.40 -2.34
N ALA A 121 11.48 -0.30 -2.97
CA ALA A 121 12.40 0.64 -3.62
C ALA A 121 13.36 1.30 -2.62
N ASN A 122 12.87 1.68 -1.44
CA ASN A 122 13.69 2.23 -0.37
C ASN A 122 14.72 1.21 0.12
N LEU A 123 14.34 -0.06 0.27
CA LEU A 123 15.27 -1.13 0.66
C LEU A 123 16.39 -1.30 -0.38
N GLN A 124 16.06 -1.28 -1.67
CA GLN A 124 17.06 -1.33 -2.74
C GLN A 124 18.00 -0.11 -2.71
N SER A 125 17.47 1.09 -2.44
CA SER A 125 18.28 2.31 -2.33
C SER A 125 19.21 2.29 -1.11
N LEU A 126 18.80 1.69 -0.01
CA LEU A 126 19.58 1.56 1.22
C LEU A 126 20.66 0.48 1.11
N LEU A 127 20.41 -0.57 0.33
CA LEU A 127 21.28 -1.74 0.16
C LEU A 127 21.43 -2.09 -1.34
N PRO A 128 22.05 -1.22 -2.13
CA PRO A 128 22.10 -1.38 -3.58
C PRO A 128 22.88 -2.63 -4.05
N ASP A 129 23.86 -3.05 -3.27
CA ASP A 129 24.73 -4.20 -3.61
C ASP A 129 24.23 -5.52 -2.99
N GLN A 130 23.08 -5.50 -2.30
CA GLN A 130 22.54 -6.69 -1.63
C GLN A 130 21.84 -7.60 -2.63
N SER A 131 22.23 -8.89 -2.64
CA SER A 131 21.48 -9.94 -3.33
C SER A 131 20.29 -10.40 -2.48
N TRP A 132 19.13 -10.46 -3.09
CA TRP A 132 17.87 -10.91 -2.47
C TRP A 132 17.42 -12.31 -2.95
N GLN A 133 18.28 -13.01 -3.71
CA GLN A 133 17.93 -14.31 -4.33
C GLN A 133 17.57 -15.40 -3.32
N GLN A 134 18.10 -15.34 -2.10
CA GLN A 134 17.77 -16.28 -1.03
C GLN A 134 16.66 -15.76 -0.09
N ALA A 135 16.29 -14.51 -0.22
CA ALA A 135 15.30 -13.88 0.62
C ALA A 135 13.87 -14.27 0.21
N ARG A 136 13.01 -14.33 1.22
CA ARG A 136 11.57 -14.66 1.08
C ARG A 136 10.75 -13.44 1.43
N ALA A 137 9.69 -13.19 0.67
CA ALA A 137 8.81 -12.05 0.90
C ALA A 137 7.32 -12.44 0.84
N VAL A 138 6.54 -11.82 1.71
CA VAL A 138 5.08 -11.74 1.62
C VAL A 138 4.71 -10.32 1.20
N ALA A 139 3.88 -10.18 0.18
CA ALA A 139 3.42 -8.91 -0.35
C ALA A 139 1.90 -8.82 -0.31
N THR A 140 1.37 -7.71 0.21
CA THR A 140 -0.07 -7.55 0.44
C THR A 140 -0.87 -7.07 -0.79
N HIS A 141 -0.23 -6.99 -1.96
CA HIS A 141 -0.87 -6.62 -3.23
C HIS A 141 -0.01 -7.10 -4.41
N PRO A 142 -0.62 -7.51 -5.56
CA PRO A 142 0.11 -7.95 -6.75
C PRO A 142 1.21 -6.98 -7.23
N ARG A 143 0.96 -5.66 -7.20
CA ARG A 143 1.98 -4.64 -7.56
C ARG A 143 3.19 -4.67 -6.63
N ILE A 144 2.98 -4.93 -5.34
CA ILE A 144 4.06 -5.02 -4.35
C ILE A 144 4.86 -6.30 -4.59
N ALA A 145 4.16 -7.42 -4.85
CA ALA A 145 4.79 -8.68 -5.21
C ALA A 145 5.66 -8.55 -6.47
N GLN A 146 5.13 -7.86 -7.49
CA GLN A 146 5.91 -7.58 -8.70
C GLN A 146 7.15 -6.73 -8.40
N ALA A 147 7.03 -5.70 -7.56
CA ALA A 147 8.19 -4.90 -7.14
C ALA A 147 9.24 -5.75 -6.41
N ALA A 148 8.83 -6.63 -5.50
CA ALA A 148 9.74 -7.53 -4.80
C ALA A 148 10.44 -8.53 -5.75
N ARG A 149 9.70 -9.11 -6.73
CA ARG A 149 10.30 -9.97 -7.77
C ARG A 149 11.31 -9.20 -8.62
N THR A 150 10.97 -7.97 -9.03
CA THR A 150 11.88 -7.10 -9.79
C THR A 150 13.11 -6.71 -8.97
N ALA A 151 12.99 -6.57 -7.65
CA ALA A 151 14.10 -6.34 -6.73
C ALA A 151 15.02 -7.57 -6.55
N GLY A 152 14.62 -8.75 -7.05
CA GLY A 152 15.44 -9.97 -7.02
C GLY A 152 15.15 -10.91 -5.86
N PHE A 153 14.02 -10.73 -5.13
CA PHE A 153 13.61 -11.69 -4.10
C PHE A 153 13.34 -13.07 -4.71
N GLY A 154 13.96 -14.10 -4.16
CA GLY A 154 13.91 -15.46 -4.70
C GLY A 154 12.54 -16.12 -4.53
N VAL A 155 11.85 -15.84 -3.43
CA VAL A 155 10.48 -16.33 -3.16
C VAL A 155 9.58 -15.15 -2.80
N VAL A 156 8.49 -15.00 -3.53
CA VAL A 156 7.49 -13.94 -3.27
C VAL A 156 6.09 -14.53 -3.25
N CYS A 157 5.46 -14.51 -2.08
CA CYS A 157 4.09 -14.92 -1.84
C CYS A 157 3.17 -13.69 -1.80
N GLU A 158 2.02 -13.77 -2.46
CA GLU A 158 0.98 -12.75 -2.38
C GLU A 158 0.00 -13.10 -1.26
N SER A 159 -0.37 -12.09 -0.46
CA SER A 159 -1.33 -12.23 0.63
C SER A 159 -2.37 -11.13 0.58
N ARG A 160 -3.55 -11.39 1.13
CA ARG A 160 -4.51 -10.32 1.39
C ARG A 160 -4.04 -9.50 2.59
N PRO A 161 -4.31 -8.17 2.65
CA PRO A 161 -3.91 -7.28 3.75
C PRO A 161 -4.81 -7.48 5.00
N ILE A 162 -4.99 -8.72 5.42
CA ILE A 162 -5.77 -9.17 6.58
C ILE A 162 -4.85 -10.02 7.45
N LEU A 163 -4.82 -9.75 8.76
CA LEU A 163 -3.87 -10.36 9.69
C LEU A 163 -3.77 -11.89 9.54
N GLY A 164 -4.89 -12.60 9.56
CA GLY A 164 -4.88 -14.07 9.44
C GLY A 164 -4.29 -14.57 8.11
N ALA A 165 -4.55 -13.88 7.00
CA ALA A 165 -3.98 -14.25 5.70
C ALA A 165 -2.46 -13.98 5.66
N VAL A 166 -2.01 -12.86 6.22
CA VAL A 166 -0.57 -12.53 6.30
C VAL A 166 0.17 -13.55 7.15
N VAL A 167 -0.36 -13.90 8.33
CA VAL A 167 0.22 -14.92 9.22
C VAL A 167 0.33 -16.26 8.50
N ALA A 168 -0.76 -16.76 7.91
CA ALA A 168 -0.75 -18.00 7.15
C ALA A 168 0.26 -18.00 5.99
N SER A 169 0.41 -16.84 5.29
CA SER A 169 1.40 -16.71 4.22
C SER A 169 2.84 -16.74 4.75
N ILE A 170 3.11 -16.13 5.91
CA ILE A 170 4.43 -16.19 6.55
C ILE A 170 4.76 -17.63 6.98
N GLU A 171 3.83 -18.31 7.65
CA GLU A 171 3.98 -19.71 8.09
C GLU A 171 4.25 -20.66 6.93
N SER A 172 3.61 -20.44 5.78
CA SER A 172 3.83 -21.24 4.57
C SER A 172 5.22 -21.09 3.94
N LEU A 173 5.97 -20.09 4.34
CA LEU A 173 7.32 -19.80 3.83
C LEU A 173 8.42 -20.26 4.82
N GLN A 174 8.08 -20.71 6.00
CA GLN A 174 9.04 -21.23 6.99
C GLN A 174 9.35 -22.69 6.71
#